data_fb30a35fc832350eb1b961bca38db991
#
_entry.id   fb30a35fc832350eb1b961bca38db991
#
_cell.length_a   1.000
_cell.length_b   1.000
_cell.length_c   1.000
_cell.angle_alpha   90.00
_cell.angle_beta   90.00
_cell.angle_gamma   90.00
#
_symmetry.space_group_name_H-M   'P 1'
#
loop_
_entity.id
_entity.type
_entity.pdbx_description
1 polymer ?
#
loop_
_entity_poly.entity_id
_entity_poly.type
_entity_poly.pdbx_seq_one_letter_code
_entity_poly.pdbx_strand_id
1 'polypeptide(L)' 'MVFMFREESGSVPVEEGEVYDVTIQDLARQGDGIARIEGFVIFVPGTKVGDEVRIKIERVLPKYGFASLVE' A
#
# COMPACT_ATOMS: atom_id res chain seq x y z
N MET A 1 -18.03 -23.87 3.91
CA MET A 1 -17.53 -23.67 3.88
C MET A 1 -16.80 -23.13 3.49
N VAL A 2 -16.63 -22.89 3.36
CA VAL A 2 -15.90 -22.49 3.13
C VAL A 2 -15.11 -21.89 2.91
N PHE A 3 -14.71 -21.81 2.88
CA PHE A 3 -13.90 -21.33 2.84
C PHE A 3 -13.12 -20.86 2.42
N MET A 4 -12.81 -20.65 2.34
CA MET A 4 -12.09 -20.21 2.01
C MET A 4 -11.06 -19.95 1.88
N PHE A 5 -10.59 -20.02 1.83
CA PHE A 5 -9.56 -19.72 1.80
C PHE A 5 -8.91 -19.26 1.02
N ARG A 6 -8.49 -18.93 0.92
CA ARG A 6 -7.82 -18.50 0.23
C ARG A 6 -6.69 -18.49 0.14
N GLU A 7 -6.13 -18.58 0.19
CA GLU A 7 -5.14 -18.51 0.13
C GLU A 7 -4.34 -18.18 -0.25
N GLU A 8 -3.87 -17.93 -0.28
CA GLU A 8 -3.09 -17.73 -0.71
C GLU A 8 -1.96 -17.51 -0.81
N SER A 9 -1.62 -17.95 -0.55
CA SER A 9 -0.32 -18.16 -0.98
C SER A 9 0.37 -16.91 -1.43
N GLY A 10 1.56 -16.66 -1.00
CA GLY A 10 2.24 -15.47 -1.40
C GLY A 10 1.34 -14.27 -1.34
N SER A 11 0.33 -14.38 -0.54
CA SER A 11 -0.62 -13.30 -0.51
C SER A 11 0.01 -12.11 0.17
N VAL A 12 -0.33 -10.95 -0.37
CA VAL A 12 0.09 -9.69 0.19
C VAL A 12 -1.07 -9.11 0.97
N PRO A 13 -0.80 -8.21 1.92
CA PRO A 13 -1.86 -7.69 2.79
C PRO A 13 -2.72 -6.62 2.14
N VAL A 14 -2.51 -6.34 0.87
CA VAL A 14 -3.28 -5.32 0.16
C VAL A 14 -3.75 -5.86 -1.17
N GLU A 15 -4.79 -5.24 -1.73
CA GLU A 15 -5.34 -5.64 -3.02
C GLU A 15 -5.48 -4.43 -3.93
N GLU A 16 -5.26 -4.64 -5.21
CA GLU A 16 -5.44 -3.59 -6.20
C GLU A 16 -6.89 -3.11 -6.16
N GLY A 17 -7.04 -1.79 -6.24
CA GLY A 17 -8.35 -1.18 -6.24
C GLY A 17 -8.91 -0.89 -4.86
N GLU A 18 -8.31 -1.43 -3.83
CA GLU A 18 -8.77 -1.18 -2.47
C GLU A 18 -8.21 0.10 -1.92
N VAL A 19 -8.92 0.67 -0.96
CA VAL A 19 -8.56 1.94 -0.34
C VAL A 19 -8.16 1.70 1.10
N TYR A 20 -7.08 2.32 1.51
CA TYR A 20 -6.56 2.17 2.88
C TYR A 20 -6.16 3.53 3.43
N ASP A 21 -6.30 3.67 4.74
CA ASP A 21 -5.79 4.84 5.45
C ASP A 21 -4.42 4.49 6.00
N VAL A 22 -3.44 5.30 5.68
CA VAL A 22 -2.05 5.01 6.08
C VAL A 22 -1.36 6.29 6.53
N THR A 23 -0.27 6.10 7.27
CA THR A 23 0.63 7.18 7.63
C THR A 23 1.92 6.97 6.85
N ILE A 24 2.39 8.03 6.21
CA ILE A 24 3.64 7.96 5.44
C ILE A 24 4.79 7.92 6.43
N GLN A 25 5.62 6.91 6.32
CA GLN A 25 6.69 6.64 7.29
C GLN A 25 8.06 7.06 6.80
N ASP A 26 8.23 7.19 5.49
CA ASP A 26 9.55 7.46 4.94
C ASP A 26 9.35 8.03 3.55
N LEU A 27 10.46 8.42 2.92
CA LEU A 27 10.47 8.89 1.54
C LEU A 27 11.44 8.06 0.74
N ALA A 28 11.03 7.71 -0.47
CA ALA A 28 11.92 7.08 -1.40
C ALA A 28 12.86 8.13 -1.99
N ARG A 29 13.89 7.65 -2.63
CA ARG A 29 14.91 8.51 -3.20
C ARG A 29 14.34 9.52 -4.18
N GLN A 30 13.31 9.11 -4.91
CA GLN A 30 12.67 9.97 -5.92
C GLN A 30 11.67 10.93 -5.32
N GLY A 31 11.42 10.86 -4.02
CA GLY A 31 10.46 11.74 -3.37
C GLY A 31 9.09 11.13 -3.15
N ASP A 32 8.88 9.88 -3.52
CA ASP A 32 7.62 9.21 -3.24
C ASP A 32 7.53 8.87 -1.76
N GLY A 33 6.36 9.05 -1.18
CA GLY A 33 6.15 8.63 0.19
C GLY A 33 6.14 7.11 0.30
N ILE A 34 6.54 6.61 1.45
CA ILE A 34 6.55 5.18 1.72
C ILE A 34 5.65 4.90 2.91
N ALA A 35 4.65 4.07 2.70
CA ALA A 35 3.80 3.56 3.76
C ALA A 35 4.00 2.06 3.85
N ARG A 36 3.67 1.50 5.00
CA ARG A 36 3.73 0.06 5.17
C ARG A 36 2.41 -0.43 5.73
N ILE A 37 1.90 -1.48 5.12
CA ILE A 37 0.71 -2.16 5.60
C ILE A 37 1.13 -3.57 5.93
N GLU A 38 1.18 -3.88 7.22
CA GLU A 38 1.64 -5.19 7.70
C GLU A 38 2.99 -5.56 7.12
N GLY A 39 3.89 -4.57 7.05
CA GLY A 39 5.23 -4.79 6.55
C GLY A 39 5.38 -4.69 5.05
N PHE A 40 4.29 -4.61 4.33
CA PHE A 40 4.32 -4.52 2.87
C PHE A 40 4.51 -3.05 2.47
N VAL A 41 5.51 -2.79 1.66
CA VAL A 41 5.89 -1.42 1.28
C VAL A 41 5.00 -0.91 0.17
N ILE A 42 4.45 0.30 0.37
CA ILE A 42 3.60 0.96 -0.62
C ILE A 42 4.21 2.32 -0.94
N PHE A 43 4.41 2.58 -2.21
CA PHE A 43 4.90 3.87 -2.68
C PHE A 43 3.71 4.77 -3.03
N VAL A 44 3.71 5.97 -2.47
CA VAL A 44 2.60 6.92 -2.64
C VAL A 44 3.19 8.26 -3.06
N PRO A 45 3.19 8.58 -4.34
CA PRO A 45 3.76 9.85 -4.79
C PRO A 45 2.97 11.04 -4.26
N GLY A 46 3.66 12.15 -4.08
CA GLY A 46 3.02 13.39 -3.65
C GLY A 46 2.80 13.52 -2.16
N THR A 47 3.42 12.65 -1.37
CA THR A 47 3.27 12.68 0.09
C THR A 47 4.61 12.92 0.76
N LYS A 48 4.58 13.12 2.06
CA LYS A 48 5.80 13.28 2.85
C LYS A 48 5.62 12.61 4.20
N VAL A 49 6.74 12.43 4.88
CA VAL A 49 6.77 11.74 6.16
C VAL A 49 5.81 12.42 7.14
N GLY A 50 5.01 11.60 7.78
CA GLY A 50 4.05 12.09 8.77
C GLY A 50 2.66 12.34 8.20
N ASP A 51 2.52 12.35 6.89
CA ASP A 51 1.19 12.54 6.30
C ASP A 51 0.30 11.37 6.63
N GLU A 52 -0.92 11.67 7.04
CA GLU A 52 -1.96 10.66 7.24
C GLU A 52 -2.91 10.80 6.07
N VAL A 53 -2.93 9.80 5.22
CA VAL A 53 -3.60 9.92 3.93
C VAL A 53 -4.41 8.68 3.63
N ARG A 54 -5.39 8.86 2.77
CA ARG A 54 -6.15 7.74 2.22
C ARG A 54 -5.63 7.47 0.83
N ILE A 55 -5.32 6.21 0.57
CA ILE A 55 -4.71 5.82 -0.67
C ILE A 55 -5.52 4.69 -1.32
N LYS A 56 -5.44 4.65 -2.65
CA LYS A 56 -6.01 3.56 -3.42
C LYS A 56 -4.88 2.79 -4.07
N ILE A 57 -4.88 1.49 -3.87
CA ILE A 57 -3.82 0.63 -4.41
C ILE A 57 -4.01 0.53 -5.91
N GLU A 58 -3.01 0.98 -6.65
CA GLU A 58 -3.05 0.97 -8.10
C GLU A 58 -2.42 -0.27 -8.68
N ARG A 59 -1.39 -0.79 -8.00
CA ARG A 59 -0.65 -1.94 -8.51
C ARG A 59 0.02 -2.66 -7.36
N VAL A 60 -0.01 -3.97 -7.41
CA VAL A 60 0.64 -4.80 -6.41
C VAL A 60 1.68 -5.68 -7.10
N LEU A 61 2.89 -5.63 -6.59
CA LEU A 61 4.00 -6.45 -7.06
C LEU A 61 4.39 -7.40 -5.92
N PRO A 62 5.23 -8.40 -6.19
CA PRO A 62 5.52 -9.38 -5.13
C PRO A 62 6.13 -8.79 -3.87
N LYS A 63 6.87 -7.69 -3.97
CA LYS A 63 7.60 -7.15 -2.83
C LYS A 63 7.14 -5.76 -2.41
N TYR A 64 6.35 -5.09 -3.24
CA TYR A 64 5.88 -3.74 -2.93
C TYR A 64 4.69 -3.42 -3.82
N GLY A 65 4.08 -2.29 -3.56
CA GLY A 65 2.97 -1.83 -4.37
C GLY A 65 3.03 -0.34 -4.59
N PHE A 66 2.16 0.12 -5.47
CA PHE A 66 2.01 1.55 -5.76
C PHE A 66 0.59 1.96 -5.47
N ALA A 67 0.43 3.15 -4.94
CA ALA A 67 -0.89 3.68 -4.65
C ALA A 67 -0.92 5.15 -4.98
N SER A 68 -2.13 5.68 -5.11
CA SER A 68 -2.33 7.10 -5.32
C SER A 68 -3.21 7.66 -4.23
N LEU A 69 -3.14 8.98 -4.05
CA LEU A 69 -3.97 9.63 -3.06
C LEU A 69 -5.42 9.63 -3.51
N VAL A 70 -6.29 9.42 -2.54
CA VAL A 70 -7.73 9.48 -2.74
C VAL A 70 -8.24 10.70 -2.00
N GLU A 71 -9.05 11.48 -2.66
CA GLU A 71 -9.62 12.66 -2.03
C GLU A 71 -11.04 12.45 -1.55
#